data_1e36672fb439fe84b02923d0ec0181a4
#
_entry.id   1e36672fb439fe84b02923d0ec0181a4
#
_cell.length_a   1.000
_cell.length_b   1.000
_cell.length_c   1.000
_cell.angle_alpha   90.00
_cell.angle_beta   90.00
_cell.angle_gamma   90.00
#
_symmetry.space_group_name_H-M   'P 1'
#
loop_
_entity.id
_entity.type
_entity.pdbx_description
1 polymer ?
#
loop_
_entity_poly.entity_id
_entity_poly.type
_entity_poly.pdbx_seq_one_letter_code
_entity_poly.pdbx_strand_id
1 'polypeptide(L)'
;MRSSGFKTQNFQIMTNDNKQQKLSDSTDTAIAYSTCYRLPFLSLFHADCMEIMKQYPDKYFDLAIVDPPYGIGDKFKGGKTGKMNFNEIVNKDWDKVPPTEYFNELMRVSKNQIIWGGNYFNLPPTRCFIVWDKVISDDFSLAMAELAWTSFDKLAKIIKLQVPKDGKIHPTQKPSKLYAKLLRDYTAENFKILDTLLEAAQLLWQLIKQTD
;
A
#
# COMPACT_ATOMS: atom_id res chain seq x y z
N MET A 1 11.50 27.57 -10.95
CA MET A 1 11.06 26.97 -9.66
C MET A 1 11.01 25.47 -9.86
N ARG A 2 11.94 24.72 -9.25
CA ARG A 2 11.95 23.25 -9.36
C ARG A 2 10.95 22.72 -8.34
N SER A 3 9.89 22.06 -8.79
CA SER A 3 8.98 21.32 -7.90
C SER A 3 9.78 20.27 -7.15
N SER A 4 9.81 20.37 -5.83
CA SER A 4 10.34 19.31 -4.96
C SER A 4 9.40 18.12 -5.08
N GLY A 5 9.72 17.20 -5.99
CA GLY A 5 8.96 15.97 -6.18
C GLY A 5 8.92 15.16 -4.89
N PHE A 6 7.77 14.54 -4.65
CA PHE A 6 7.50 13.58 -3.60
C PHE A 6 8.45 12.38 -3.78
N LYS A 7 9.63 12.42 -3.12
CA LYS A 7 10.61 11.34 -3.15
C LYS A 7 10.34 10.35 -2.04
N THR A 8 9.30 9.54 -2.17
CA THR A 8 9.21 8.29 -1.43
C THR A 8 9.94 7.21 -2.24
N GLN A 9 10.78 6.43 -1.59
CA GLN A 9 11.39 5.25 -2.20
C GLN A 9 10.28 4.20 -2.32
N ASN A 10 9.64 4.12 -3.48
CA ASN A 10 8.47 3.30 -3.69
C ASN A 10 8.83 2.04 -4.46
N PHE A 11 8.48 0.88 -3.88
CA PHE A 11 8.46 -0.40 -4.58
C PHE A 11 7.02 -0.69 -4.99
N GLN A 12 6.84 -1.20 -6.20
CA GLN A 12 5.52 -1.57 -6.72
C GLN A 12 5.48 -3.07 -7.00
N ILE A 13 4.37 -3.70 -6.63
CA ILE A 13 4.11 -5.11 -6.87
C ILE A 13 3.00 -5.22 -7.91
N MET A 14 3.22 -6.08 -8.89
CA MET A 14 2.23 -6.48 -9.87
C MET A 14 2.21 -7.99 -9.98
N THR A 15 1.03 -8.59 -9.94
CA THR A 15 0.84 -10.02 -10.10
C THR A 15 0.14 -10.33 -11.42
N ASN A 16 0.63 -11.35 -12.08
CA ASN A 16 0.08 -12.08 -13.22
C ASN A 16 -0.08 -11.37 -14.57
N ASP A 17 0.84 -11.71 -15.48
CA ASP A 17 0.52 -12.04 -16.85
C ASP A 17 1.40 -13.22 -17.31
N ASN A 18 0.83 -14.41 -17.43
CA ASN A 18 1.41 -15.54 -18.16
C ASN A 18 1.49 -15.29 -19.67
N LYS A 19 1.17 -14.09 -20.14
CA LYS A 19 1.44 -13.60 -21.49
C LYS A 19 2.45 -12.47 -21.37
N GLN A 20 3.68 -12.73 -21.80
CA GLN A 20 4.66 -11.71 -22.13
C GLN A 20 4.05 -10.73 -23.14
N GLN A 21 3.32 -9.76 -22.66
CA GLN A 21 3.09 -8.58 -23.45
C GLN A 21 4.38 -7.77 -23.28
N LYS A 22 5.31 -7.92 -24.23
CA LYS A 22 6.36 -6.94 -24.45
C LYS A 22 5.68 -5.59 -24.42
N LEU A 23 5.90 -4.82 -23.37
CA LEU A 23 5.84 -3.37 -23.47
C LEU A 23 6.79 -3.09 -24.62
N SER A 24 6.25 -2.68 -25.77
CA SER A 24 7.02 -2.43 -26.97
C SER A 24 8.21 -1.54 -26.59
N ASP A 25 9.40 -1.93 -27.03
CA ASP A 25 10.58 -1.08 -27.07
C ASP A 25 10.30 0.10 -28.02
N SER A 26 9.32 0.94 -27.70
CA SER A 26 9.18 2.25 -28.29
C SER A 26 10.13 3.16 -27.53
N THR A 27 11.31 3.26 -28.09
CA THR A 27 12.26 4.37 -27.89
C THR A 27 11.50 5.68 -27.94
N ASP A 28 11.20 6.26 -26.77
CA ASP A 28 11.18 7.70 -26.51
C ASP A 28 10.39 7.98 -25.24
N THR A 29 11.03 7.77 -24.16
CA THR A 29 11.03 8.45 -22.86
C THR A 29 11.69 7.50 -21.86
N ALA A 30 12.99 7.64 -21.69
CA ALA A 30 13.74 6.88 -20.69
C ALA A 30 13.28 7.31 -19.28
N ILE A 31 12.28 6.65 -18.76
CA ILE A 31 11.93 6.77 -17.35
C ILE A 31 13.02 6.01 -16.59
N ALA A 32 13.84 6.75 -15.89
CA ALA A 32 14.94 6.19 -15.10
C ALA A 32 14.37 5.44 -13.89
N TYR A 33 14.10 4.14 -14.04
CA TYR A 33 14.03 3.30 -12.83
C TYR A 33 15.43 3.11 -12.30
N SER A 34 15.58 3.23 -10.99
CA SER A 34 16.85 2.84 -10.39
C SER A 34 17.04 1.32 -10.42
N THR A 35 15.96 0.54 -10.38
CA THR A 35 15.99 -0.93 -10.44
C THR A 35 14.60 -1.49 -10.78
N CYS A 36 14.54 -2.53 -11.62
CA CYS A 36 13.33 -3.29 -11.90
C CYS A 36 13.63 -4.79 -11.76
N TYR A 37 12.88 -5.49 -10.91
CA TYR A 37 12.92 -6.95 -10.80
C TYR A 37 11.64 -7.54 -11.35
N ARG A 38 11.74 -8.51 -12.25
CA ARG A 38 10.58 -9.21 -12.83
C ARG A 38 10.69 -10.71 -12.60
N LEU A 39 9.65 -11.27 -12.01
CA LEU A 39 9.38 -12.70 -11.95
C LEU A 39 8.12 -12.99 -12.77
N PRO A 40 7.81 -14.24 -13.13
CA PRO A 40 6.64 -14.55 -13.95
C PRO A 40 5.31 -14.00 -13.42
N PHE A 41 5.20 -13.83 -12.09
CA PHE A 41 3.99 -13.37 -11.41
C PHE A 41 4.19 -12.03 -10.68
N LEU A 42 5.36 -11.40 -10.77
CA LEU A 42 5.69 -10.24 -9.95
C LEU A 42 6.63 -9.28 -10.69
N SER A 43 6.30 -7.99 -10.64
CA SER A 43 7.19 -6.92 -11.05
C SER A 43 7.41 -5.94 -9.89
N LEU A 44 8.65 -5.66 -9.57
CA LEU A 44 9.06 -4.68 -8.56
C LEU A 44 9.78 -3.53 -9.23
N PHE A 45 9.35 -2.31 -8.95
CA PHE A 45 9.97 -1.10 -9.47
C PHE A 45 10.43 -0.23 -8.31
N HIS A 46 11.66 0.22 -8.35
CA HIS A 46 12.17 1.27 -7.48
C HIS A 46 12.14 2.58 -8.26
N ALA A 47 11.02 3.29 -8.19
CA ALA A 47 10.76 4.50 -8.95
C ALA A 47 9.66 5.35 -8.29
N ASP A 48 9.40 6.54 -8.81
CA ASP A 48 8.21 7.30 -8.47
C ASP A 48 6.95 6.56 -8.95
N CYS A 49 6.01 6.26 -8.03
CA CYS A 49 4.81 5.52 -8.36
C CYS A 49 3.92 6.24 -9.39
N MET A 50 3.93 7.57 -9.40
CA MET A 50 3.17 8.34 -10.39
C MET A 50 3.71 8.10 -11.80
N GLU A 51 5.03 8.06 -11.96
CA GLU A 51 5.65 7.81 -13.28
C GLU A 51 5.40 6.38 -13.76
N ILE A 52 5.33 5.42 -12.84
CA ILE A 52 4.99 4.04 -13.20
C ILE A 52 3.50 3.90 -13.52
N MET A 53 2.60 4.44 -12.70
CA MET A 53 1.16 4.33 -12.95
C MET A 53 0.76 4.94 -14.31
N LYS A 54 1.37 6.05 -14.73
CA LYS A 54 1.13 6.66 -16.05
C LYS A 54 1.37 5.72 -17.24
N GLN A 55 2.19 4.68 -17.08
CA GLN A 55 2.49 3.71 -18.15
C GLN A 55 1.37 2.69 -18.35
N TYR A 56 0.41 2.60 -17.41
CA TYR A 56 -0.67 1.62 -17.46
C TYR A 56 -1.97 2.25 -17.96
N PRO A 57 -2.71 1.51 -18.80
CA PRO A 57 -4.02 1.99 -19.24
C PRO A 57 -5.03 2.02 -18.08
N ASP A 58 -6.15 2.69 -18.32
CA ASP A 58 -7.25 2.75 -17.37
C ASP A 58 -7.71 1.35 -16.99
N LYS A 59 -7.97 1.15 -15.67
CA LYS A 59 -8.50 -0.10 -15.14
C LYS A 59 -7.67 -1.35 -15.42
N TYR A 60 -6.37 -1.19 -15.66
CA TYR A 60 -5.45 -2.29 -15.89
C TYR A 60 -5.35 -3.25 -14.71
N PHE A 61 -5.29 -2.72 -13.48
CA PHE A 61 -5.26 -3.52 -12.27
C PHE A 61 -6.68 -3.84 -11.80
N ASP A 62 -6.90 -5.07 -11.34
CA ASP A 62 -8.19 -5.47 -10.79
C ASP A 62 -8.40 -4.91 -9.38
N LEU A 63 -7.32 -4.80 -8.61
CA LEU A 63 -7.33 -4.27 -7.25
C LEU A 63 -6.03 -3.52 -6.94
N ALA A 64 -6.15 -2.33 -6.35
CA ALA A 64 -5.05 -1.68 -5.65
C ALA A 64 -5.23 -1.86 -4.14
N ILE A 65 -4.19 -2.30 -3.42
CA ILE A 65 -4.12 -2.33 -1.96
C ILE A 65 -2.94 -1.47 -1.55
N VAL A 66 -3.20 -0.32 -0.95
CA VAL A 66 -2.16 0.67 -0.65
C VAL A 66 -2.24 1.17 0.78
N ASP A 67 -1.09 1.54 1.33
CA ASP A 67 -0.94 2.10 2.68
C ASP A 67 -0.11 3.40 2.62
N PRO A 68 -0.69 4.49 2.08
CA PRO A 68 0.05 5.73 1.89
C PRO A 68 0.31 6.45 3.23
N PRO A 69 1.36 7.29 3.32
CA PRO A 69 1.65 8.07 4.51
C PRO A 69 0.45 8.95 4.91
N TYR A 70 0.15 9.00 6.22
CA TYR A 70 -1.05 9.67 6.72
C TYR A 70 -0.84 11.16 7.07
N GLY A 71 0.41 11.63 7.09
CA GLY A 71 0.73 13.01 7.48
C GLY A 71 0.50 13.30 8.97
N ILE A 72 0.61 12.30 9.82
CA ILE A 72 0.33 12.41 11.27
C ILE A 72 1.59 12.33 12.14
N GLY A 73 2.79 12.31 11.52
CA GLY A 73 4.07 12.15 12.20
C GLY A 73 4.31 13.12 13.36
N ASP A 74 3.86 14.35 13.25
CA ASP A 74 3.95 15.34 14.34
C ASP A 74 3.04 15.04 15.54
N LYS A 75 2.00 14.22 15.33
CA LYS A 75 1.06 13.77 16.38
C LYS A 75 1.52 12.47 17.05
N PHE A 76 2.45 11.74 16.45
CA PHE A 76 3.11 10.61 17.09
C PHE A 76 4.14 11.11 18.13
N LYS A 77 3.65 11.57 19.25
CA LYS A 77 4.49 11.72 20.43
C LYS A 77 4.70 10.31 20.99
N GLY A 78 5.77 9.65 20.49
CA GLY A 78 6.04 8.26 20.78
C GLY A 78 6.17 8.00 22.27
N GLY A 79 5.31 7.14 22.78
CA GLY A 79 5.57 6.45 24.02
C GLY A 79 6.77 5.51 23.81
N LYS A 80 7.58 5.32 24.84
CA LYS A 80 8.62 4.28 24.86
C LYS A 80 7.93 2.91 24.85
N THR A 81 7.80 2.28 23.69
CA THR A 81 7.36 0.90 23.57
C THR A 81 8.57 0.03 23.27
N GLY A 82 9.14 -0.59 24.31
CA GLY A 82 10.28 -1.49 24.16
C GLY A 82 11.61 -0.79 23.87
N LYS A 83 12.52 -1.49 23.20
CA LYS A 83 13.89 -1.02 22.89
C LYS A 83 13.98 -0.03 21.71
N MET A 84 12.86 0.29 21.04
CA MET A 84 12.84 1.23 19.91
C MET A 84 12.45 2.63 20.38
N ASN A 85 13.34 3.58 20.21
CA ASN A 85 13.08 5.00 20.41
C ASN A 85 12.44 5.54 19.12
N PHE A 86 11.11 5.65 19.10
CA PHE A 86 10.36 6.15 17.94
C PHE A 86 10.79 7.56 17.51
N ASN A 87 11.33 8.36 18.44
CA ASN A 87 11.78 9.72 18.12
C ASN A 87 13.06 9.76 17.26
N GLU A 88 13.84 8.66 17.21
CA GLU A 88 15.08 8.59 16.42
C GLU A 88 14.82 8.04 15.01
N ILE A 89 13.70 7.35 14.78
CA ILE A 89 13.38 6.70 13.50
C ILE A 89 12.56 7.62 12.58
N VAL A 90 11.88 8.61 13.15
CA VAL A 90 11.00 9.52 12.41
C VAL A 90 11.83 10.63 11.77
N ASN A 91 12.51 10.32 10.68
CA ASN A 91 12.83 11.35 9.70
C ASN A 91 11.48 11.77 9.09
N LYS A 92 10.97 12.94 9.49
CA LYS A 92 9.60 13.44 9.21
C LYS A 92 9.31 13.66 7.73
N ASP A 93 10.30 13.51 6.86
CA ASP A 93 10.18 13.78 5.44
C ASP A 93 9.40 12.73 4.66
N TRP A 94 9.25 11.51 5.18
CA TRP A 94 8.51 10.43 4.51
C TRP A 94 7.00 10.47 4.78
N ASP A 95 6.55 11.02 5.93
CA ASP A 95 5.12 11.04 6.31
C ASP A 95 4.42 12.28 5.74
N LYS A 96 4.42 12.41 4.43
CA LYS A 96 3.68 13.45 3.72
C LYS A 96 2.45 12.85 3.06
N VAL A 97 1.29 13.44 3.34
CA VAL A 97 0.03 13.05 2.67
C VAL A 97 0.22 13.12 1.15
N PRO A 98 -0.11 12.05 0.40
CA PRO A 98 -0.08 12.11 -1.04
C PRO A 98 -1.01 13.20 -1.59
N PRO A 99 -0.64 13.84 -2.71
CA PRO A 99 -1.51 14.82 -3.35
C PRO A 99 -2.75 14.16 -3.94
N THR A 100 -3.79 14.94 -4.22
CA THR A 100 -5.06 14.45 -4.80
C THR A 100 -4.84 13.70 -6.11
N GLU A 101 -3.86 14.13 -6.90
CA GLU A 101 -3.48 13.53 -8.18
C GLU A 101 -3.07 12.06 -8.03
N TYR A 102 -2.44 11.69 -6.90
CA TYR A 102 -2.10 10.31 -6.61
C TYR A 102 -3.35 9.42 -6.50
N PHE A 103 -4.36 9.87 -5.77
CA PHE A 103 -5.61 9.11 -5.63
C PHE A 103 -6.38 9.04 -6.95
N ASN A 104 -6.40 10.12 -7.73
CA ASN A 104 -7.02 10.15 -9.05
C ASN A 104 -6.35 9.12 -9.99
N GLU A 105 -5.02 9.09 -9.99
CA GLU A 105 -4.26 8.16 -10.81
C GLU A 105 -4.42 6.70 -10.35
N LEU A 106 -4.42 6.47 -9.02
CA LEU A 106 -4.70 5.17 -8.45
C LEU A 106 -6.09 4.64 -8.87
N MET A 107 -7.11 5.50 -8.82
CA MET A 107 -8.46 5.18 -9.26
C MET A 107 -8.55 4.99 -10.78
N ARG A 108 -7.74 5.71 -11.57
CA ARG A 108 -7.67 5.54 -13.02
C ARG A 108 -7.15 4.17 -13.40
N VAL A 109 -6.00 3.76 -12.85
CA VAL A 109 -5.32 2.53 -13.24
C VAL A 109 -5.91 1.26 -12.65
N SER A 110 -6.73 1.36 -11.58
CA SER A 110 -7.29 0.18 -10.91
C SER A 110 -8.83 0.18 -10.92
N LYS A 111 -9.43 -1.03 -11.03
CA LYS A 111 -10.88 -1.22 -10.99
C LYS A 111 -11.44 -0.99 -9.60
N ASN A 112 -10.77 -1.55 -8.59
CA ASN A 112 -11.14 -1.43 -7.18
C ASN A 112 -9.92 -1.02 -6.35
N GLN A 113 -10.18 -0.41 -5.18
CA GLN A 113 -9.15 0.07 -4.28
C GLN A 113 -9.46 -0.32 -2.83
N ILE A 114 -8.42 -0.62 -2.06
CA ILE A 114 -8.40 -0.69 -0.60
C ILE A 114 -7.28 0.26 -0.16
N ILE A 115 -7.63 1.35 0.52
CA ILE A 115 -6.70 2.42 0.90
C ILE A 115 -6.70 2.52 2.43
N TRP A 116 -5.60 2.08 3.04
CA TRP A 116 -5.42 2.22 4.49
C TRP A 116 -5.30 3.69 4.87
N GLY A 117 -5.75 4.04 6.06
CA GLY A 117 -5.78 5.43 6.52
C GLY A 117 -6.78 6.30 5.76
N GLY A 118 -7.80 5.71 5.14
CA GLY A 118 -8.77 6.44 4.31
C GLY A 118 -9.50 7.58 5.03
N ASN A 119 -9.50 7.57 6.37
CA ASN A 119 -10.03 8.67 7.21
C ASN A 119 -9.13 9.91 7.23
N TYR A 120 -7.90 9.85 6.72
CA TYR A 120 -6.96 10.97 6.65
C TYR A 120 -6.97 11.65 5.28
N PHE A 121 -7.65 11.09 4.28
CA PHE A 121 -7.64 11.53 2.89
C PHE A 121 -9.01 12.02 2.44
N ASN A 122 -9.02 12.93 1.47
CA ASN A 122 -10.26 13.38 0.82
C ASN A 122 -10.69 12.36 -0.25
N LEU A 123 -11.30 11.26 0.19
CA LEU A 123 -11.82 10.19 -0.67
C LEU A 123 -13.35 10.30 -0.80
N PRO A 124 -13.95 9.77 -1.88
CA PRO A 124 -15.40 9.74 -2.03
C PRO A 124 -16.08 9.00 -0.88
N PRO A 125 -17.32 9.32 -0.55
CA PRO A 125 -18.12 8.53 0.42
C PRO A 125 -18.18 7.06 0.01
N THR A 126 -18.04 6.15 0.98
CA THR A 126 -18.18 4.71 0.77
C THR A 126 -19.02 4.07 1.87
N ARG A 127 -19.77 3.02 1.53
CA ARG A 127 -20.44 2.16 2.50
C ARG A 127 -19.60 0.95 2.91
N CYS A 128 -18.57 0.64 2.13
CA CYS A 128 -17.66 -0.48 2.38
C CYS A 128 -16.32 0.03 2.89
N PHE A 129 -16.16 0.08 4.19
CA PHE A 129 -14.88 0.30 4.82
C PHE A 129 -14.48 -0.91 5.68
N ILE A 130 -13.19 -1.06 5.91
CA ILE A 130 -12.63 -2.15 6.71
C ILE A 130 -12.03 -1.55 7.96
N VAL A 131 -12.44 -2.03 9.12
CA VAL A 131 -11.80 -1.70 10.40
C VAL A 131 -10.92 -2.87 10.80
N TRP A 132 -9.62 -2.64 10.91
CA TRP A 132 -8.73 -3.59 11.55
C TRP A 132 -8.67 -3.30 13.04
N ASP A 133 -9.37 -4.13 13.83
CA ASP A 133 -9.29 -4.16 15.29
C ASP A 133 -8.01 -4.93 15.69
N LYS A 134 -7.08 -4.23 16.32
CA LYS A 134 -5.77 -4.76 16.72
C LYS A 134 -5.82 -5.65 17.96
N VAL A 135 -6.98 -5.76 18.59
CA VAL A 135 -7.21 -6.55 19.80
C VAL A 135 -6.20 -6.18 20.90
N ILE A 136 -6.05 -4.88 21.15
CA ILE A 136 -5.22 -4.33 22.23
C ILE A 136 -6.12 -3.64 23.25
N SER A 137 -5.64 -3.57 24.51
CA SER A 137 -6.35 -2.87 25.59
C SER A 137 -6.33 -1.35 25.35
N ASP A 138 -7.36 -0.66 25.83
CA ASP A 138 -7.47 0.80 25.84
C ASP A 138 -6.45 1.50 26.75
N ASP A 139 -5.79 0.76 27.64
CA ASP A 139 -4.67 1.26 28.45
C ASP A 139 -3.41 1.57 27.62
N PHE A 140 -3.35 1.08 26.37
CA PHE A 140 -2.22 1.39 25.49
C PHE A 140 -2.40 2.71 24.76
N SER A 141 -1.32 3.51 24.67
CA SER A 141 -1.29 4.79 23.94
C SER A 141 -1.34 4.64 22.40
N LEU A 142 -1.53 3.43 21.87
CA LEU A 142 -1.60 3.14 20.45
C LEU A 142 -3.06 3.10 19.97
N ALA A 143 -3.29 3.49 18.73
CA ALA A 143 -4.61 3.36 18.12
C ALA A 143 -5.07 1.89 18.14
N MET A 144 -6.23 1.64 18.75
CA MET A 144 -6.83 0.30 18.88
C MET A 144 -7.27 -0.29 17.55
N ALA A 145 -7.55 0.57 16.57
CA ALA A 145 -7.99 0.15 15.24
C ALA A 145 -7.39 1.04 14.15
N GLU A 146 -7.35 0.50 12.95
CA GLU A 146 -7.08 1.25 11.72
C GLU A 146 -8.20 1.04 10.72
N LEU A 147 -8.45 2.06 9.90
CA LEU A 147 -9.53 2.06 8.92
C LEU A 147 -8.95 2.03 7.52
N ALA A 148 -9.48 1.14 6.67
CA ALA A 148 -9.27 1.21 5.22
C ALA A 148 -10.56 1.63 4.53
N TRP A 149 -10.46 2.66 3.69
CA TRP A 149 -11.48 3.01 2.72
C TRP A 149 -11.47 2.01 1.57
N THR A 150 -12.63 1.67 1.01
CA THR A 150 -12.68 0.83 -0.19
C THR A 150 -13.67 1.38 -1.22
N SER A 151 -13.41 1.09 -2.49
CA SER A 151 -14.32 1.43 -3.59
C SER A 151 -15.42 0.37 -3.81
N PHE A 152 -15.40 -0.74 -3.08
CA PHE A 152 -16.37 -1.81 -3.26
C PHE A 152 -17.78 -1.41 -2.79
N ASP A 153 -18.79 -1.83 -3.51
CA ASP A 153 -20.19 -1.75 -3.06
C ASP A 153 -20.56 -2.99 -2.22
N LYS A 154 -20.03 -3.06 -1.01
CA LYS A 154 -20.25 -4.12 -0.03
C LYS A 154 -20.56 -3.50 1.35
N LEU A 155 -20.92 -4.34 2.31
CA LEU A 155 -21.07 -3.90 3.71
C LEU A 155 -19.70 -3.74 4.37
N ALA A 156 -19.59 -2.80 5.29
CA ALA A 156 -18.41 -2.61 6.12
C ALA A 156 -18.06 -3.88 6.91
N LYS A 157 -16.76 -4.10 7.15
CA LYS A 157 -16.24 -5.28 7.87
C LYS A 157 -15.30 -4.89 9.00
N ILE A 158 -15.34 -5.68 10.08
CA ILE A 158 -14.33 -5.64 11.14
C ILE A 158 -13.46 -6.88 11.01
N ILE A 159 -12.15 -6.68 10.98
CA ILE A 159 -11.14 -7.75 11.02
C ILE A 159 -10.45 -7.67 12.37
N LYS A 160 -10.69 -8.66 13.23
CA LYS A 160 -9.98 -8.80 14.50
C LYS A 160 -8.71 -9.59 14.29
N LEU A 161 -7.57 -8.95 14.47
CA LEU A 161 -6.27 -9.56 14.28
C LEU A 161 -5.22 -8.87 15.14
N GLN A 162 -4.67 -9.60 16.10
CA GLN A 162 -3.65 -9.09 17.00
C GLN A 162 -2.36 -8.75 16.24
N VAL A 163 -1.74 -7.63 16.60
CA VAL A 163 -0.43 -7.26 16.08
C VAL A 163 0.61 -8.26 16.60
N PRO A 164 1.42 -8.88 15.72
CA PRO A 164 2.50 -9.77 16.18
C PRO A 164 3.47 -9.00 17.09
N LYS A 165 3.89 -9.65 18.19
CA LYS A 165 4.84 -9.06 19.15
C LYS A 165 6.27 -9.02 18.60
N ASP A 166 6.60 -9.97 17.72
CA ASP A 166 7.95 -10.18 17.20
C ASP A 166 7.99 -10.14 15.66
N GLY A 167 9.16 -9.88 15.09
CA GLY A 167 9.42 -9.98 13.64
C GLY A 167 8.98 -8.77 12.82
N LYS A 168 8.70 -7.62 13.45
CA LYS A 168 8.47 -6.37 12.72
C LYS A 168 9.79 -5.80 12.22
N ILE A 169 9.83 -5.48 10.93
CA ILE A 169 10.95 -4.77 10.29
C ILE A 169 10.71 -3.25 10.36
N HIS A 170 9.43 -2.83 10.33
CA HIS A 170 9.03 -1.43 10.40
C HIS A 170 7.93 -1.20 11.46
N PRO A 171 7.94 -0.06 12.19
CA PRO A 171 6.96 0.23 13.24
C PRO A 171 5.50 0.22 12.79
N THR A 172 5.22 0.74 11.59
CA THR A 172 3.88 0.82 10.99
C THR A 172 3.47 -0.44 10.25
N GLN A 173 4.35 -1.43 10.17
CA GLN A 173 4.13 -2.68 9.43
C GLN A 173 2.86 -3.39 9.84
N LYS A 174 1.95 -3.57 8.88
CA LYS A 174 0.73 -4.36 9.06
C LYS A 174 1.02 -5.87 9.04
N PRO A 175 0.26 -6.69 9.78
CA PRO A 175 0.46 -8.13 9.79
C PRO A 175 0.25 -8.77 8.40
N SER A 176 1.12 -9.69 8.01
CA SER A 176 0.97 -10.43 6.74
C SER A 176 -0.36 -11.20 6.65
N LYS A 177 -0.86 -11.71 7.79
CA LYS A 177 -2.18 -12.37 7.88
C LYS A 177 -3.34 -11.43 7.54
N LEU A 178 -3.19 -10.12 7.74
CA LEU A 178 -4.18 -9.13 7.35
C LEU A 178 -4.27 -9.04 5.82
N TYR A 179 -3.13 -8.95 5.15
CA TYR A 179 -3.08 -8.96 3.67
C TYR A 179 -3.59 -10.27 3.08
N ALA A 180 -3.21 -11.43 3.66
CA ALA A 180 -3.75 -12.74 3.23
C ALA A 180 -5.28 -12.77 3.30
N LYS A 181 -5.87 -12.19 4.37
CA LYS A 181 -7.32 -12.11 4.49
C LYS A 181 -7.94 -11.17 3.46
N LEU A 182 -7.32 -10.02 3.19
CA LEU A 182 -7.80 -9.10 2.16
C LEU A 182 -7.76 -9.73 0.78
N LEU A 183 -6.66 -10.39 0.42
CA LEU A 183 -6.55 -11.11 -0.85
C LEU A 183 -7.65 -12.16 -0.98
N ARG A 184 -7.82 -13.03 0.02
CA ARG A 184 -8.86 -14.06 0.00
C ARG A 184 -10.28 -13.49 -0.15
N ASP A 185 -10.59 -12.37 0.53
CA ASP A 185 -11.95 -11.82 0.61
C ASP A 185 -12.31 -10.89 -0.56
N TYR A 186 -11.30 -10.32 -1.26
CA TYR A 186 -11.47 -9.27 -2.25
C TYR A 186 -10.83 -9.56 -3.61
N THR A 187 -10.15 -10.68 -3.80
CA THR A 187 -9.59 -11.07 -5.10
C THR A 187 -10.20 -12.36 -5.62
N ALA A 188 -10.06 -12.57 -6.91
CA ALA A 188 -10.26 -13.85 -7.57
C ALA A 188 -8.95 -14.34 -8.19
N GLU A 189 -8.95 -15.55 -8.74
CA GLU A 189 -7.81 -16.09 -9.47
C GLU A 189 -7.41 -15.16 -10.61
N ASN A 190 -6.11 -15.02 -10.84
CA ASN A 190 -5.52 -14.18 -11.89
C ASN A 190 -5.77 -12.66 -11.77
N PHE A 191 -6.16 -12.14 -10.60
CA PHE A 191 -6.24 -10.69 -10.39
C PHE A 191 -4.87 -10.04 -10.50
N LYS A 192 -4.81 -8.91 -11.23
CA LYS A 192 -3.67 -8.00 -11.25
C LYS A 192 -3.78 -7.05 -10.08
N ILE A 193 -2.81 -7.12 -9.17
CA ILE A 193 -2.82 -6.33 -7.93
C ILE A 193 -1.72 -5.28 -7.99
N LEU A 194 -2.05 -4.07 -7.59
CA LEU A 194 -1.15 -2.94 -7.47
C LEU A 194 -0.93 -2.60 -5.99
N ASP A 195 0.34 -2.49 -5.58
CA ASP A 195 0.76 -1.80 -4.37
C ASP A 195 1.78 -0.73 -4.75
N THR A 196 1.54 0.52 -4.36
CA THR A 196 2.40 1.65 -4.73
C THR A 196 3.40 2.03 -3.65
N LEU A 197 3.31 1.43 -2.46
CA LEU A 197 4.06 1.80 -1.27
C LEU A 197 4.44 0.56 -0.47
N LEU A 198 5.41 -0.18 -0.99
CA LEU A 198 5.86 -1.44 -0.40
C LEU A 198 6.72 -1.19 0.85
N GLU A 199 6.14 -0.67 1.92
CA GLU A 199 6.89 -0.35 3.14
C GLU A 199 7.51 -1.58 3.82
N ALA A 200 6.90 -2.74 3.69
CA ALA A 200 7.34 -3.94 4.42
C ALA A 200 7.16 -5.25 3.65
N ALA A 201 7.03 -5.21 2.34
CA ALA A 201 6.92 -6.41 1.48
C ALA A 201 5.85 -7.44 1.94
N GLN A 202 4.88 -7.04 2.77
CA GLN A 202 3.91 -7.97 3.36
C GLN A 202 2.97 -8.55 2.30
N LEU A 203 2.52 -7.71 1.39
CA LEU A 203 1.71 -8.15 0.26
C LEU A 203 2.51 -9.10 -0.62
N LEU A 204 3.77 -8.76 -0.92
CA LEU A 204 4.69 -9.60 -1.69
C LEU A 204 4.86 -10.99 -1.04
N TRP A 205 5.12 -11.03 0.26
CA TRP A 205 5.28 -12.27 1.00
C TRP A 205 4.05 -13.18 0.93
N GLN A 206 2.85 -12.58 0.99
CA GLN A 206 1.60 -13.35 0.87
C GLN A 206 1.36 -13.85 -0.55
N LEU A 207 1.71 -13.07 -1.57
CA LEU A 207 1.57 -13.48 -2.96
C LEU A 207 2.51 -14.63 -3.31
N ILE A 208 3.77 -14.57 -2.86
CA ILE A 208 4.74 -15.67 -3.07
C ILE A 208 4.23 -16.97 -2.43
N LYS A 209 3.67 -16.90 -1.21
CA LYS A 209 3.15 -18.09 -0.52
C LYS A 209 1.91 -18.72 -1.14
N GLN A 210 1.18 -18.02 -2.01
CA GLN A 210 0.01 -18.57 -2.70
C GLN A 210 0.40 -19.31 -3.99
N THR A 211 1.65 -19.19 -4.43
CA THR A 211 2.18 -19.87 -5.62
C THR A 211 2.88 -21.19 -5.31
N ASP A 212 3.11 -21.49 -4.04
CA ASP A 212 3.59 -22.78 -3.52
C ASP A 212 2.40 -23.67 -3.09
#